data_c4285801442df82b7c98afe1e5b6f289
#
_entry.id   c4285801442df82b7c98afe1e5b6f289
#
_cell.length_a   1.000
_cell.length_b   1.000
_cell.length_c   1.000
_cell.angle_alpha   90.00
_cell.angle_beta   90.00
_cell.angle_gamma   90.00
#
_symmetry.space_group_name_H-M   'P 1'
#
loop_
_entity.id
_entity.type
_entity.pdbx_description
1 polymer ?
#
loop_
_entity_poly.entity_id
_entity_poly.type
_entity_poly.pdbx_seq_one_letter_code
_entity_poly.pdbx_strand_id
1 'polypeptide(L)'
;MNKEFLKTLLQIPSPSGDEWRGLKEFEKEMGNIGFSSGPAYKDKMGNTAFSVGSGPCKVLISGHIDEICMAIGFITPEGYIIPRNMAGIDQKVLPGSEVIICSSKTGTELIGTVQKNPIHIEYQDEKLKDKVLKFEDLRIDIGAETKEEVSELVNIGDLIVLGRNIGLNHGKHRFYGNSLDDKAGVFVVSEVMKILYQDNPGKVTSTSWRSKYTVLGMACVGEESGLLGATRAAHRVNPDISIDLDVTHAANTGQFKPEKFGEIYLGKGPVIEFGQDKSRRLNSILTGIAESENIEYQRQVSRIGGTNTKAFYLDGDNTETTLISLPLTSMHTQVETMDYRDIEGTIKLLSKTIMSCQL
;
A
#
# COMPACT_ATOMS: atom_id res chain seq x y z
N MET A 1 16.23 -7.12 -6.22
CA MET A 1 14.80 -7.13 -5.82
C MET A 1 14.15 -8.47 -6.16
N ASN A 2 13.31 -8.98 -5.25
CA ASN A 2 12.49 -10.19 -5.46
C ASN A 2 11.16 -9.83 -6.16
N LYS A 3 11.19 -9.62 -7.48
CA LYS A 3 9.98 -9.23 -8.26
C LYS A 3 8.85 -10.27 -8.19
N GLU A 4 9.15 -11.54 -7.95
CA GLU A 4 8.11 -12.56 -7.79
C GLU A 4 7.34 -12.37 -6.47
N PHE A 5 8.01 -11.92 -5.40
CA PHE A 5 7.32 -11.56 -4.16
C PHE A 5 6.38 -10.36 -4.36
N LEU A 6 6.85 -9.29 -5.03
CA LEU A 6 5.97 -8.16 -5.38
C LEU A 6 4.74 -8.62 -6.16
N LYS A 7 4.95 -9.43 -7.20
CA LYS A 7 3.86 -9.98 -8.00
C LYS A 7 2.88 -10.80 -7.15
N THR A 8 3.40 -11.62 -6.24
CA THR A 8 2.57 -12.41 -5.32
C THR A 8 1.73 -11.51 -4.41
N LEU A 9 2.33 -10.46 -3.81
CA LEU A 9 1.59 -9.49 -2.99
C LEU A 9 0.44 -8.84 -3.76
N LEU A 10 0.69 -8.42 -5.01
CA LEU A 10 -0.32 -7.78 -5.85
C LEU A 10 -1.45 -8.74 -6.26
N GLN A 11 -1.19 -10.05 -6.31
CA GLN A 11 -2.20 -11.06 -6.63
C GLN A 11 -3.10 -11.43 -5.46
N ILE A 12 -2.65 -11.23 -4.23
CA ILE A 12 -3.37 -11.64 -3.02
C ILE A 12 -4.32 -10.53 -2.57
N PRO A 13 -5.63 -10.80 -2.44
CA PRO A 13 -6.57 -9.87 -1.80
C PRO A 13 -6.20 -9.61 -0.34
N SER A 14 -6.14 -8.33 0.02
CA SER A 14 -5.97 -7.87 1.40
C SER A 14 -6.83 -6.62 1.66
N PRO A 15 -8.16 -6.75 1.54
CA PRO A 15 -9.05 -5.61 1.76
C PRO A 15 -8.86 -5.06 3.18
N SER A 16 -8.97 -3.74 3.31
CA SER A 16 -8.89 -3.07 4.61
C SER A 16 -9.90 -3.66 5.59
N GLY A 17 -9.40 -4.21 6.71
CA GLY A 17 -10.17 -4.96 7.71
C GLY A 17 -10.12 -6.50 7.58
N ASP A 18 -9.51 -7.04 6.53
CA ASP A 18 -9.29 -8.51 6.34
C ASP A 18 -7.96 -8.79 5.62
N GLU A 19 -6.86 -8.26 6.15
CA GLU A 19 -5.53 -8.25 5.53
C GLU A 19 -4.71 -9.53 5.76
N TRP A 20 -5.24 -10.50 6.47
CA TRP A 20 -4.48 -11.68 6.92
C TRP A 20 -3.77 -12.45 5.80
N ARG A 21 -4.32 -12.44 4.57
CA ARG A 21 -3.72 -13.13 3.41
C ARG A 21 -2.42 -12.45 3.00
N GLY A 22 -2.44 -11.12 2.85
CA GLY A 22 -1.26 -10.32 2.55
C GLY A 22 -0.21 -10.39 3.66
N LEU A 23 -0.63 -10.30 4.92
CA LEU A 23 0.26 -10.43 6.08
C LEU A 23 0.94 -11.79 6.14
N LYS A 24 0.23 -12.87 5.85
CA LYS A 24 0.80 -14.22 5.79
C LYS A 24 1.90 -14.33 4.75
N GLU A 25 1.73 -13.72 3.58
CA GLU A 25 2.75 -13.73 2.53
C GLU A 25 3.94 -12.84 2.91
N PHE A 26 3.72 -11.69 3.54
CA PHE A 26 4.78 -10.87 4.09
C PHE A 26 5.60 -11.64 5.15
N GLU A 27 4.94 -12.29 6.11
CA GLU A 27 5.60 -13.12 7.13
C GLU A 27 6.43 -14.25 6.50
N LYS A 28 5.91 -14.90 5.46
CA LYS A 28 6.59 -15.95 4.71
C LYS A 28 7.85 -15.42 4.02
N GLU A 29 7.77 -14.26 3.36
CA GLU A 29 8.94 -13.65 2.72
C GLU A 29 10.00 -13.25 3.76
N MET A 30 9.59 -12.69 4.90
CA MET A 30 10.52 -12.40 5.98
C MET A 30 11.20 -13.67 6.51
N GLY A 31 10.46 -14.76 6.61
CA GLY A 31 11.03 -16.09 6.93
C GLY A 31 12.04 -16.56 5.89
N ASN A 32 11.77 -16.40 4.60
CA ASN A 32 12.69 -16.72 3.49
C ASN A 32 13.97 -15.89 3.54
N ILE A 33 13.90 -14.64 3.97
CA ILE A 33 15.06 -13.76 4.17
C ILE A 33 15.94 -14.26 5.33
N GLY A 34 15.35 -14.92 6.32
CA GLY A 34 16.08 -15.48 7.47
C GLY A 34 15.53 -15.11 8.84
N PHE A 35 14.43 -14.36 8.93
CA PHE A 35 13.78 -13.99 10.21
C PHE A 35 13.01 -15.17 10.81
N SER A 36 13.70 -16.27 11.11
CA SER A 36 13.13 -17.54 11.54
C SER A 36 12.49 -17.53 12.93
N SER A 37 12.80 -16.53 13.76
CA SER A 37 12.23 -16.38 15.10
C SER A 37 10.81 -15.78 15.10
N GLY A 38 10.27 -15.50 13.91
CA GLY A 38 8.98 -14.83 13.75
C GLY A 38 9.05 -13.31 13.94
N PRO A 39 7.89 -12.62 13.92
CA PRO A 39 7.82 -11.17 14.05
C PRO A 39 8.24 -10.70 15.46
N ALA A 40 8.94 -9.57 15.51
CA ALA A 40 9.32 -8.89 16.75
C ALA A 40 8.11 -8.16 17.38
N TYR A 41 7.14 -7.79 16.55
CA TYR A 41 5.87 -7.21 16.96
C TYR A 41 4.73 -7.72 16.08
N LYS A 42 3.64 -8.10 16.72
CA LYS A 42 2.37 -8.43 16.08
C LYS A 42 1.23 -8.05 17.02
N ASP A 43 0.25 -7.33 16.53
CA ASP A 43 -0.90 -6.95 17.35
C ASP A 43 -2.20 -7.66 16.90
N LYS A 44 -3.28 -7.40 17.64
CA LYS A 44 -4.59 -8.02 17.37
C LYS A 44 -5.29 -7.44 16.13
N MET A 45 -4.82 -6.30 15.61
CA MET A 45 -5.33 -5.76 14.34
C MET A 45 -4.65 -6.42 13.15
N GLY A 46 -3.41 -6.93 13.33
CA GLY A 46 -2.65 -7.56 12.28
C GLY A 46 -1.32 -6.84 11.97
N ASN A 47 -1.08 -5.62 12.47
CA ASN A 47 0.23 -4.99 12.25
C ASN A 47 1.34 -5.96 12.59
N THR A 48 2.26 -6.17 11.65
CA THR A 48 3.33 -7.17 11.80
C THR A 48 4.68 -6.54 11.47
N ALA A 49 5.64 -6.60 12.41
CA ALA A 49 6.99 -6.07 12.22
C ALA A 49 8.08 -7.07 12.56
N PHE A 50 9.15 -7.03 11.79
CA PHE A 50 10.39 -7.74 12.03
C PHE A 50 11.50 -6.76 12.42
N SER A 51 12.48 -7.20 13.20
CA SER A 51 13.53 -6.32 13.69
C SER A 51 14.93 -6.81 13.37
N VAL A 52 15.85 -5.85 13.20
CA VAL A 52 17.27 -6.09 13.02
C VAL A 52 18.08 -5.01 13.74
N GLY A 53 19.25 -5.39 14.28
CA GLY A 53 20.02 -4.53 15.15
C GLY A 53 19.57 -4.63 16.62
N SER A 54 20.28 -3.94 17.53
CA SER A 54 20.02 -4.00 18.98
C SER A 54 20.36 -2.69 19.68
N GLY A 55 20.42 -1.60 18.90
CA GLY A 55 20.71 -0.27 19.44
C GLY A 55 19.52 0.33 20.19
N PRO A 56 19.76 1.36 21.00
CA PRO A 56 18.73 1.99 21.83
C PRO A 56 17.72 2.80 21.03
N CYS A 57 18.10 3.37 19.88
CA CYS A 57 17.19 4.16 19.05
C CYS A 57 16.35 3.24 18.15
N LYS A 58 15.04 3.28 18.30
CA LYS A 58 14.08 2.52 17.48
C LYS A 58 13.75 3.28 16.22
N VAL A 59 14.10 2.70 15.08
CA VAL A 59 13.75 3.21 13.74
C VAL A 59 12.70 2.32 13.14
N LEU A 60 11.52 2.85 12.86
CA LEU A 60 10.46 2.18 12.16
C LEU A 60 10.50 2.56 10.68
N ILE A 61 10.43 1.58 9.80
CA ILE A 61 10.10 1.75 8.39
C ILE A 61 8.79 0.99 8.14
N SER A 62 7.79 1.63 7.57
CA SER A 62 6.48 1.03 7.39
C SER A 62 5.86 1.35 6.04
N GLY A 63 5.03 0.42 5.54
CA GLY A 63 4.10 0.60 4.45
C GLY A 63 2.80 -0.10 4.81
N HIS A 64 1.67 0.21 4.14
CA HIS A 64 0.42 -0.48 4.43
C HIS A 64 0.15 -1.62 3.44
N ILE A 65 -0.41 -2.72 3.98
CA ILE A 65 -0.68 -3.94 3.21
C ILE A 65 -2.14 -4.03 2.75
N ASP A 66 -2.99 -3.23 3.37
CA ASP A 66 -4.40 -3.17 3.00
C ASP A 66 -4.60 -2.43 1.67
N GLU A 67 -5.73 -2.68 1.08
CA GLU A 67 -6.17 -2.09 -0.17
C GLU A 67 -7.61 -1.62 -0.08
N ILE A 68 -7.97 -0.65 -0.92
CA ILE A 68 -9.33 -0.15 -1.06
C ILE A 68 -10.32 -1.27 -1.30
N CYS A 69 -11.52 -1.17 -0.69
CA CYS A 69 -12.52 -2.22 -0.79
C CYS A 69 -13.96 -1.72 -0.69
N MET A 70 -14.86 -2.59 -1.09
CA MET A 70 -16.29 -2.52 -0.86
C MET A 70 -16.69 -3.67 0.06
N ALA A 71 -17.94 -3.67 0.53
CA ALA A 71 -18.56 -4.79 1.22
C ALA A 71 -19.89 -5.16 0.54
N ILE A 72 -20.31 -6.43 0.67
CA ILE A 72 -21.66 -6.84 0.28
C ILE A 72 -22.66 -6.14 1.18
N GLY A 73 -23.43 -5.21 0.62
CA GLY A 73 -24.46 -4.48 1.35
C GLY A 73 -25.85 -5.10 1.27
N PHE A 74 -26.16 -5.73 0.15
CA PHE A 74 -27.46 -6.35 -0.10
C PHE A 74 -27.37 -7.39 -1.23
N ILE A 75 -28.26 -8.38 -1.22
CA ILE A 75 -28.42 -9.38 -2.28
C ILE A 75 -29.86 -9.28 -2.80
N THR A 76 -30.01 -9.04 -4.12
CA THR A 76 -31.34 -8.94 -4.73
C THR A 76 -32.01 -10.31 -4.88
N PRO A 77 -33.34 -10.38 -5.04
CA PRO A 77 -34.02 -11.65 -5.31
C PRO A 77 -33.48 -12.40 -6.55
N GLU A 78 -33.00 -11.64 -7.55
CA GLU A 78 -32.45 -12.15 -8.82
C GLU A 78 -30.96 -12.54 -8.71
N GLY A 79 -30.37 -12.61 -7.52
CA GLY A 79 -29.01 -13.06 -7.30
C GLY A 79 -27.92 -12.01 -7.52
N TYR A 80 -28.24 -10.74 -7.72
CA TYR A 80 -27.23 -9.69 -7.83
C TYR A 80 -26.76 -9.19 -6.46
N ILE A 81 -25.47 -8.90 -6.33
CA ILE A 81 -24.90 -8.27 -5.15
C ILE A 81 -24.86 -6.75 -5.35
N ILE A 82 -25.34 -6.00 -4.36
CA ILE A 82 -25.22 -4.54 -4.29
C ILE A 82 -24.12 -4.21 -3.29
N PRO A 83 -23.01 -3.58 -3.77
CA PRO A 83 -21.88 -3.24 -2.90
C PRO A 83 -22.14 -1.96 -2.10
N ARG A 84 -21.38 -1.78 -1.01
CA ARG A 84 -21.20 -0.54 -0.29
C ARG A 84 -19.74 -0.16 -0.28
N ASN A 85 -19.41 1.09 -0.53
CA ASN A 85 -18.04 1.59 -0.42
C ASN A 85 -17.58 1.55 1.05
N MET A 86 -16.41 0.98 1.29
CA MET A 86 -15.78 0.93 2.62
C MET A 86 -14.52 1.80 2.67
N ALA A 87 -13.80 1.91 1.56
CA ALA A 87 -12.55 2.65 1.48
C ALA A 87 -12.25 3.08 0.02
N GLY A 88 -12.16 4.34 -0.24
CA GLY A 88 -11.49 5.02 -1.36
C GLY A 88 -11.81 4.64 -2.82
N ILE A 89 -12.77 3.75 -3.12
CA ILE A 89 -13.06 3.33 -4.50
C ILE A 89 -13.86 4.39 -5.25
N ASP A 90 -13.37 4.79 -6.42
CA ASP A 90 -14.14 5.60 -7.38
C ASP A 90 -15.14 4.69 -8.13
N GLN A 91 -16.43 4.95 -7.92
CA GLN A 91 -17.51 4.20 -8.58
C GLN A 91 -17.48 4.27 -10.11
N LYS A 92 -16.78 5.25 -10.69
CA LYS A 92 -16.67 5.40 -12.16
C LYS A 92 -15.84 4.31 -12.82
N VAL A 93 -14.92 3.71 -12.09
CA VAL A 93 -14.04 2.65 -12.63
C VAL A 93 -14.67 1.25 -12.53
N LEU A 94 -15.80 1.12 -11.83
CA LEU A 94 -16.43 -0.17 -11.55
C LEU A 94 -17.26 -0.74 -12.70
N PRO A 95 -18.14 0.03 -13.39
CA PRO A 95 -19.02 -0.53 -14.40
C PRO A 95 -18.25 -1.24 -15.54
N GLY A 96 -18.50 -2.53 -15.75
CA GLY A 96 -17.80 -3.35 -16.74
C GLY A 96 -16.47 -3.93 -16.25
N SER A 97 -16.15 -3.83 -14.97
CA SER A 97 -14.95 -4.41 -14.39
C SER A 97 -15.20 -5.76 -13.71
N GLU A 98 -14.12 -6.49 -13.48
CA GLU A 98 -14.09 -7.68 -12.63
C GLU A 98 -13.79 -7.25 -11.19
N VAL A 99 -14.36 -7.97 -10.23
CA VAL A 99 -14.09 -7.81 -8.80
C VAL A 99 -13.85 -9.18 -8.15
N ILE A 100 -13.19 -9.19 -7.00
CA ILE A 100 -12.98 -10.40 -6.20
C ILE A 100 -13.69 -10.23 -4.87
N ILE A 101 -14.51 -11.20 -4.53
CA ILE A 101 -15.26 -11.28 -3.27
C ILE A 101 -14.51 -12.24 -2.34
N CYS A 102 -14.09 -11.76 -1.18
CA CYS A 102 -13.46 -12.56 -0.15
C CYS A 102 -14.56 -13.20 0.72
N SER A 103 -15.00 -14.40 0.35
CA SER A 103 -16.09 -15.07 1.06
C SER A 103 -15.67 -15.53 2.46
N SER A 104 -16.34 -15.02 3.49
CA SER A 104 -16.21 -15.52 4.87
C SER A 104 -16.91 -16.86 5.07
N LYS A 105 -17.83 -17.22 4.18
CA LYS A 105 -18.63 -18.45 4.27
C LYS A 105 -17.90 -19.68 3.75
N THR A 106 -17.25 -19.53 2.60
CA THR A 106 -16.50 -20.63 1.96
C THR A 106 -15.00 -20.57 2.25
N GLY A 107 -14.50 -19.42 2.73
CA GLY A 107 -13.06 -19.18 2.91
C GLY A 107 -12.30 -19.00 1.58
N THR A 108 -13.01 -18.88 0.45
CA THR A 108 -12.45 -18.78 -0.91
C THR A 108 -12.69 -17.40 -1.51
N GLU A 109 -12.01 -17.15 -2.61
CA GLU A 109 -12.19 -15.96 -3.44
C GLU A 109 -13.17 -16.31 -4.58
N LEU A 110 -14.17 -15.46 -4.78
CA LEU A 110 -15.14 -15.59 -5.87
C LEU A 110 -14.96 -14.42 -6.83
N ILE A 111 -15.00 -14.72 -8.12
CA ILE A 111 -14.96 -13.69 -9.16
C ILE A 111 -16.39 -13.20 -9.42
N GLY A 112 -16.55 -11.87 -9.43
CA GLY A 112 -17.79 -11.21 -9.81
C GLY A 112 -17.56 -10.20 -10.93
N THR A 113 -18.58 -9.92 -11.71
CA THR A 113 -18.57 -8.91 -12.77
C THR A 113 -19.54 -7.79 -12.45
N VAL A 114 -19.05 -6.55 -12.48
CA VAL A 114 -19.89 -5.37 -12.27
C VAL A 114 -20.66 -5.08 -13.57
N GLN A 115 -21.98 -5.22 -13.51
CA GLN A 115 -22.84 -5.05 -14.66
C GLN A 115 -22.89 -3.60 -15.14
N LYS A 116 -22.96 -3.42 -16.45
CA LYS A 116 -23.09 -2.14 -17.12
C LYS A 116 -24.13 -2.21 -18.23
N ASN A 117 -24.99 -1.23 -18.31
CA ASN A 117 -25.91 -1.13 -19.44
C ASN A 117 -25.12 -0.98 -20.76
N PRO A 118 -25.58 -1.65 -21.83
CA PRO A 118 -24.98 -1.45 -23.14
C PRO A 118 -25.12 0.02 -23.61
N ILE A 119 -24.08 0.52 -24.23
CA ILE A 119 -24.03 1.89 -24.76
C ILE A 119 -25.25 2.21 -25.67
N HIS A 120 -25.71 1.22 -26.43
CA HIS A 120 -26.89 1.35 -27.32
C HIS A 120 -28.18 1.69 -26.55
N ILE A 121 -28.31 1.29 -25.29
CA ILE A 121 -29.44 1.61 -24.42
C ILE A 121 -29.21 2.99 -23.76
N GLU A 122 -28.00 3.23 -23.26
CA GLU A 122 -27.65 4.49 -22.58
C GLU A 122 -27.81 5.70 -23.50
N TYR A 123 -27.46 5.61 -24.80
CA TYR A 123 -27.61 6.70 -25.75
C TYR A 123 -29.06 7.00 -26.16
N GLN A 124 -29.99 6.08 -25.92
CA GLN A 124 -31.43 6.30 -26.22
C GLN A 124 -32.16 7.04 -25.10
N ASP A 125 -31.57 7.10 -23.90
CA ASP A 125 -32.13 7.83 -22.76
C ASP A 125 -31.13 8.91 -22.27
N GLU A 126 -31.42 10.16 -22.54
CA GLU A 126 -30.59 11.30 -22.12
C GLU A 126 -30.36 11.35 -20.60
N LYS A 127 -31.23 10.72 -19.78
CA LYS A 127 -31.07 10.65 -18.33
C LYS A 127 -30.03 9.61 -17.91
N LEU A 128 -29.73 8.64 -18.77
CA LEU A 128 -28.71 7.61 -18.54
C LEU A 128 -27.38 8.00 -19.13
N LYS A 129 -27.39 8.87 -20.15
CA LYS A 129 -26.18 9.37 -20.79
C LYS A 129 -25.32 10.10 -19.77
N ASP A 130 -24.06 9.72 -19.64
CA ASP A 130 -23.08 10.30 -18.72
C ASP A 130 -23.44 10.18 -17.22
N LYS A 131 -24.47 9.38 -16.87
CA LYS A 131 -24.82 9.14 -15.46
C LYS A 131 -23.76 8.31 -14.78
N VAL A 132 -23.09 8.87 -13.77
CA VAL A 132 -22.26 8.09 -12.85
C VAL A 132 -23.19 7.27 -11.95
N LEU A 133 -23.06 5.93 -12.03
CA LEU A 133 -23.84 5.03 -11.18
C LEU A 133 -23.37 5.19 -9.73
N LYS A 134 -24.31 5.26 -8.80
CA LYS A 134 -24.00 5.20 -7.38
C LYS A 134 -23.80 3.73 -6.94
N PHE A 135 -23.19 3.52 -5.78
CA PHE A 135 -22.98 2.15 -5.27
C PHE A 135 -24.27 1.35 -5.16
N GLU A 136 -25.37 1.97 -4.75
CA GLU A 136 -26.68 1.33 -4.66
C GLU A 136 -27.29 0.94 -6.03
N ASP A 137 -26.83 1.58 -7.11
CA ASP A 137 -27.26 1.27 -8.48
C ASP A 137 -26.42 0.14 -9.12
N LEU A 138 -25.24 -0.17 -8.55
CA LEU A 138 -24.38 -1.22 -9.08
C LEU A 138 -24.96 -2.61 -8.86
N ARG A 139 -24.66 -3.52 -9.77
CA ARG A 139 -25.03 -4.93 -9.71
C ARG A 139 -23.77 -5.75 -9.98
N ILE A 140 -23.39 -6.57 -9.03
CA ILE A 140 -22.30 -7.54 -9.19
C ILE A 140 -22.93 -8.90 -9.40
N ASP A 141 -22.56 -9.55 -10.48
CA ASP A 141 -22.99 -10.87 -10.89
C ASP A 141 -21.89 -11.89 -10.60
N ILE A 142 -22.22 -12.97 -9.92
CA ILE A 142 -21.32 -14.09 -9.63
C ILE A 142 -21.76 -15.39 -10.30
N GLY A 143 -22.73 -15.30 -11.25
CA GLY A 143 -23.26 -16.43 -11.99
C GLY A 143 -24.34 -17.22 -11.25
N ALA A 144 -24.94 -16.67 -10.20
CA ALA A 144 -26.07 -17.25 -9.48
C ALA A 144 -27.39 -16.56 -9.92
N GLU A 145 -28.49 -17.31 -9.94
CA GLU A 145 -29.80 -16.86 -10.46
C GLU A 145 -30.74 -16.39 -9.35
N THR A 146 -30.46 -16.73 -8.10
CA THR A 146 -31.35 -16.43 -6.97
C THR A 146 -30.55 -15.91 -5.75
N LYS A 147 -31.26 -15.20 -4.89
CA LYS A 147 -30.72 -14.75 -3.60
C LYS A 147 -30.22 -15.92 -2.75
N GLU A 148 -30.94 -17.03 -2.76
CA GLU A 148 -30.64 -18.24 -2.02
C GLU A 148 -29.29 -18.82 -2.45
N GLU A 149 -29.07 -18.97 -3.76
CA GLU A 149 -27.82 -19.47 -4.33
C GLU A 149 -26.63 -18.57 -3.96
N VAL A 150 -26.76 -17.23 -4.09
CA VAL A 150 -25.73 -16.28 -3.67
C VAL A 150 -25.46 -16.42 -2.17
N SER A 151 -26.53 -16.57 -1.36
CA SER A 151 -26.42 -16.67 0.09
C SER A 151 -25.79 -18.00 0.55
N GLU A 152 -25.71 -19.01 -0.29
CA GLU A 152 -24.89 -20.22 -0.02
C GLU A 152 -23.40 -19.97 -0.16
N LEU A 153 -23.00 -18.98 -0.96
CA LEU A 153 -21.62 -18.69 -1.31
C LEU A 153 -21.00 -17.54 -0.49
N VAL A 154 -21.80 -16.55 -0.09
CA VAL A 154 -21.31 -15.33 0.57
C VAL A 154 -22.24 -14.87 1.69
N ASN A 155 -21.73 -14.00 2.56
CA ASN A 155 -22.49 -13.31 3.61
C ASN A 155 -22.57 -11.80 3.31
N ILE A 156 -23.61 -11.16 3.84
CA ILE A 156 -23.62 -9.69 3.95
C ILE A 156 -22.40 -9.25 4.80
N GLY A 157 -21.66 -8.26 4.32
CA GLY A 157 -20.44 -7.79 4.95
C GLY A 157 -19.15 -8.42 4.43
N ASP A 158 -19.21 -9.46 3.59
CA ASP A 158 -18.02 -9.98 2.90
C ASP A 158 -17.39 -8.88 2.05
N LEU A 159 -16.06 -8.78 2.10
CA LEU A 159 -15.33 -7.71 1.44
C LEU A 159 -15.07 -8.00 -0.04
N ILE A 160 -15.05 -6.95 -0.82
CA ILE A 160 -14.93 -6.99 -2.28
C ILE A 160 -13.79 -6.06 -2.67
N VAL A 161 -12.82 -6.57 -3.40
CA VAL A 161 -11.71 -5.79 -3.96
C VAL A 161 -11.79 -5.74 -5.48
N LEU A 162 -11.04 -4.85 -6.10
CA LEU A 162 -10.89 -4.78 -7.55
C LEU A 162 -10.25 -6.06 -8.10
N GLY A 163 -10.65 -6.46 -9.30
CA GLY A 163 -10.09 -7.63 -10.00
C GLY A 163 -8.58 -7.48 -10.24
N ARG A 164 -7.87 -8.60 -10.28
CA ARG A 164 -6.41 -8.63 -10.39
C ARG A 164 -5.95 -8.44 -11.82
N ASN A 165 -5.16 -7.42 -12.03
CA ASN A 165 -4.62 -7.09 -13.33
C ASN A 165 -3.15 -6.65 -13.19
N ILE A 166 -2.22 -7.53 -13.52
CA ILE A 166 -0.78 -7.30 -13.34
C ILE A 166 -0.08 -7.53 -14.67
N GLY A 167 0.73 -6.60 -15.08
CA GLY A 167 1.50 -6.73 -16.30
C GLY A 167 2.67 -5.78 -16.43
N LEU A 168 3.47 -6.05 -17.42
CA LEU A 168 4.54 -5.15 -17.87
C LEU A 168 4.01 -4.30 -19.04
N ASN A 169 4.25 -3.00 -19.00
CA ASN A 169 4.06 -2.15 -20.14
C ASN A 169 5.13 -2.48 -21.21
N HIS A 170 4.97 -2.00 -22.45
CA HIS A 170 5.91 -2.25 -23.53
C HIS A 170 7.35 -1.75 -23.24
N GLY A 171 7.52 -0.83 -22.30
CA GLY A 171 8.81 -0.37 -21.79
C GLY A 171 9.46 -1.38 -20.83
N LYS A 172 10.76 -1.24 -20.60
CA LYS A 172 11.54 -2.16 -19.76
C LYS A 172 11.34 -1.97 -18.25
N HIS A 173 10.81 -0.82 -17.83
CA HIS A 173 10.85 -0.40 -16.42
C HIS A 173 9.47 -0.19 -15.82
N ARG A 174 8.48 0.19 -16.63
CA ARG A 174 7.11 0.42 -16.12
C ARG A 174 6.33 -0.87 -16.05
N PHE A 175 5.58 -1.00 -14.98
CA PHE A 175 4.66 -2.10 -14.75
C PHE A 175 3.36 -1.55 -14.16
N TYR A 176 2.30 -2.32 -14.25
CA TYR A 176 1.00 -1.97 -13.68
C TYR A 176 0.45 -3.12 -12.85
N GLY A 177 -0.40 -2.76 -11.92
CA GLY A 177 -1.15 -3.69 -11.09
C GLY A 177 -2.20 -2.93 -10.30
N ASN A 178 -3.07 -3.63 -9.64
CA ASN A 178 -3.89 -3.06 -8.59
C ASN A 178 -3.17 -3.16 -7.25
N SER A 179 -3.53 -2.31 -6.30
CA SER A 179 -2.99 -2.30 -4.92
C SER A 179 -1.48 -2.07 -4.87
N LEU A 180 -0.89 -1.37 -5.87
CA LEU A 180 0.46 -0.83 -5.75
C LEU A 180 0.51 0.20 -4.61
N ASP A 181 -0.59 0.84 -4.36
CA ASP A 181 -0.97 1.57 -3.16
C ASP A 181 -1.42 0.58 -2.07
N ASP A 182 -0.67 0.28 -0.99
CA ASP A 182 0.78 0.55 -0.84
C ASP A 182 1.55 -0.77 -0.63
N LYS A 183 1.11 -1.82 -1.31
CA LYS A 183 1.87 -3.09 -1.34
C LYS A 183 3.28 -2.90 -1.91
N ALA A 184 3.49 -1.85 -2.71
CA ALA A 184 4.82 -1.46 -3.17
C ALA A 184 5.70 -0.97 -2.01
N GLY A 185 5.16 -0.21 -1.06
CA GLY A 185 5.87 0.20 0.15
C GLY A 185 6.19 -0.99 1.04
N VAL A 186 5.25 -1.92 1.26
CA VAL A 186 5.52 -3.17 2.00
C VAL A 186 6.62 -4.00 1.31
N PHE A 187 6.62 -4.05 -0.02
CA PHE A 187 7.71 -4.67 -0.77
C PHE A 187 9.05 -3.99 -0.53
N VAL A 188 9.09 -2.65 -0.55
CA VAL A 188 10.32 -1.87 -0.22
C VAL A 188 10.78 -2.20 1.20
N VAL A 189 9.86 -2.23 2.18
CA VAL A 189 10.17 -2.63 3.56
C VAL A 189 10.88 -3.98 3.57
N SER A 190 10.35 -4.99 2.91
CA SER A 190 10.95 -6.33 2.88
C SER A 190 12.36 -6.36 2.28
N GLU A 191 12.58 -5.65 1.16
CA GLU A 191 13.88 -5.58 0.49
C GLU A 191 14.92 -4.81 1.32
N VAL A 192 14.51 -3.71 2.00
CA VAL A 192 15.38 -2.99 2.93
C VAL A 192 15.76 -3.90 4.10
N MET A 193 14.78 -4.57 4.72
CA MET A 193 15.05 -5.50 5.82
C MET A 193 15.96 -6.65 5.40
N LYS A 194 15.84 -7.16 4.18
CA LYS A 194 16.73 -8.15 3.59
C LYS A 194 18.18 -7.65 3.50
N ILE A 195 18.38 -6.44 2.97
CA ILE A 195 19.71 -5.83 2.87
C ILE A 195 20.31 -5.66 4.26
N LEU A 196 19.55 -5.11 5.20
CA LEU A 196 20.01 -4.90 6.57
C LEU A 196 20.28 -6.22 7.31
N TYR A 197 19.48 -7.28 7.06
CA TYR A 197 19.70 -8.60 7.64
C TYR A 197 21.00 -9.24 7.11
N GLN A 198 21.25 -9.12 5.81
CA GLN A 198 22.44 -9.67 5.14
C GLN A 198 23.72 -8.87 5.43
N ASP A 199 23.60 -7.59 5.77
CA ASP A 199 24.74 -6.77 6.24
C ASP A 199 25.13 -7.19 7.65
N ASN A 200 25.69 -8.39 7.77
CA ASN A 200 26.18 -8.93 9.03
C ASN A 200 27.72 -9.03 9.02
N PRO A 201 28.45 -8.01 9.50
CA PRO A 201 29.92 -7.96 9.43
C PRO A 201 30.63 -8.95 10.38
N GLY A 202 29.95 -9.93 10.94
CA GLY A 202 30.50 -10.93 11.86
C GLY A 202 30.82 -10.41 13.26
N LYS A 203 31.11 -9.12 13.41
CA LYS A 203 31.27 -8.44 14.70
C LYS A 203 30.54 -7.10 14.68
N VAL A 204 29.56 -6.94 15.54
CA VAL A 204 28.91 -5.65 15.78
C VAL A 204 29.87 -4.80 16.60
N THR A 205 30.38 -3.71 16.03
CA THR A 205 31.21 -2.73 16.73
C THR A 205 30.34 -1.62 17.31
N SER A 206 30.83 -0.88 18.30
CA SER A 206 30.11 0.26 18.89
C SER A 206 29.80 1.38 17.88
N THR A 207 30.46 1.39 16.72
CA THR A 207 30.24 2.37 15.65
C THR A 207 29.31 1.86 14.53
N SER A 208 28.93 0.59 14.60
CA SER A 208 28.02 -0.03 13.63
C SER A 208 26.59 0.51 13.81
N TRP A 209 25.84 0.66 12.71
CA TRP A 209 24.42 1.01 12.77
C TRP A 209 23.62 0.00 13.63
N ARG A 210 24.01 -1.26 13.66
CA ARG A 210 23.37 -2.31 14.48
C ARG A 210 23.46 -2.08 15.98
N SER A 211 24.47 -1.35 16.44
CA SER A 211 24.61 -0.97 17.85
C SER A 211 23.95 0.36 18.18
N LYS A 212 23.60 1.16 17.15
CA LYS A 212 22.90 2.44 17.30
C LYS A 212 21.40 2.28 17.19
N TYR A 213 20.95 1.43 16.26
CA TYR A 213 19.54 1.30 15.92
C TYR A 213 19.00 -0.11 16.17
N THR A 214 17.75 -0.16 16.60
CA THR A 214 16.85 -1.30 16.43
C THR A 214 15.88 -0.91 15.31
N VAL A 215 16.10 -1.46 14.13
CA VAL A 215 15.26 -1.17 12.95
C VAL A 215 14.12 -2.15 12.90
N LEU A 216 12.89 -1.63 12.81
CA LEU A 216 11.67 -2.40 12.63
C LEU A 216 11.13 -2.16 11.23
N GLY A 217 10.94 -3.23 10.46
CA GLY A 217 10.23 -3.20 9.17
C GLY A 217 8.81 -3.72 9.35
N MET A 218 7.80 -2.88 9.13
CA MET A 218 6.41 -3.15 9.45
C MET A 218 5.52 -3.15 8.20
N ALA A 219 4.65 -4.15 8.11
CA ALA A 219 3.43 -4.09 7.32
C ALA A 219 2.29 -3.61 8.22
N CYS A 220 1.78 -2.40 7.96
CA CYS A 220 0.63 -1.82 8.65
C CYS A 220 -0.68 -2.28 8.02
N VAL A 221 -1.77 -2.22 8.78
CA VAL A 221 -3.13 -2.55 8.34
C VAL A 221 -4.07 -1.37 8.51
N GLY A 222 -5.18 -1.34 7.75
CA GLY A 222 -6.25 -0.38 7.95
C GLY A 222 -5.85 1.08 7.70
N GLU A 223 -4.91 1.34 6.82
CA GLU A 223 -4.54 2.69 6.39
C GLU A 223 -5.72 3.33 5.67
N GLU A 224 -6.24 2.66 4.65
CA GLU A 224 -7.36 3.05 3.79
C GLU A 224 -8.68 3.29 4.55
N SER A 225 -8.78 2.73 5.75
CA SER A 225 -9.94 2.88 6.65
C SER A 225 -9.72 3.92 7.76
N GLY A 226 -8.73 4.80 7.60
CA GLY A 226 -8.48 5.91 8.52
C GLY A 226 -7.28 5.72 9.45
N LEU A 227 -6.19 5.14 8.97
CA LEU A 227 -4.89 5.00 9.65
C LEU A 227 -4.96 4.16 10.94
N LEU A 228 -5.91 3.22 11.02
CA LEU A 228 -6.26 2.52 12.27
C LEU A 228 -5.08 1.71 12.82
N GLY A 229 -4.35 1.01 11.93
CA GLY A 229 -3.19 0.21 12.31
C GLY A 229 -2.03 1.07 12.78
N ALA A 230 -1.71 2.12 12.03
CA ALA A 230 -0.62 3.04 12.37
C ALA A 230 -0.87 3.76 13.70
N THR A 231 -2.11 4.23 13.96
CA THR A 231 -2.50 4.82 15.26
C THR A 231 -2.22 3.85 16.41
N ARG A 232 -2.58 2.57 16.25
CA ARG A 232 -2.28 1.57 17.28
C ARG A 232 -0.78 1.30 17.40
N ALA A 233 -0.07 1.20 16.28
CA ALA A 233 1.37 0.94 16.27
C ALA A 233 2.15 2.10 16.90
N ALA A 234 1.76 3.35 16.68
CA ALA A 234 2.36 4.53 17.29
C ALA A 234 2.43 4.41 18.81
N HIS A 235 1.32 4.03 19.44
CA HIS A 235 1.26 3.83 20.89
C HIS A 235 2.02 2.59 21.39
N ARG A 236 2.06 1.50 20.62
CA ARG A 236 2.58 0.22 21.09
C ARG A 236 4.05 0.01 20.80
N VAL A 237 4.49 0.39 19.61
CA VAL A 237 5.88 0.32 19.19
C VAL A 237 6.64 1.51 19.74
N ASN A 238 6.02 2.68 19.71
CA ASN A 238 6.56 3.96 20.13
C ASN A 238 8.00 4.15 19.61
N PRO A 239 8.18 4.30 18.28
CA PRO A 239 9.51 4.46 17.70
C PRO A 239 10.06 5.86 17.98
N ASP A 240 11.38 5.99 18.06
CA ASP A 240 12.06 7.30 18.12
C ASP A 240 11.98 7.99 16.75
N ILE A 241 12.06 7.20 15.67
CA ILE A 241 12.00 7.67 14.29
C ILE A 241 11.04 6.78 13.50
N SER A 242 10.10 7.38 12.76
CA SER A 242 9.27 6.71 11.76
C SER A 242 9.56 7.26 10.37
N ILE A 243 9.96 6.38 9.46
CA ILE A 243 10.12 6.66 8.04
C ILE A 243 9.05 5.84 7.32
N ASP A 244 7.94 6.49 6.98
CA ASP A 244 6.83 5.81 6.36
C ASP A 244 6.99 5.79 4.85
N LEU A 245 6.46 4.76 4.23
CA LEU A 245 6.33 4.60 2.80
C LEU A 245 4.86 4.72 2.43
N ASP A 246 4.61 5.33 1.30
CA ASP A 246 3.29 5.46 0.71
C ASP A 246 3.45 5.79 -0.77
N VAL A 247 2.38 6.09 -1.47
CA VAL A 247 2.43 6.49 -2.89
C VAL A 247 2.09 7.97 -3.07
N THR A 248 2.43 8.53 -4.23
CA THR A 248 2.02 9.88 -4.61
C THR A 248 1.73 9.99 -6.10
N HIS A 249 0.94 11.00 -6.47
CA HIS A 249 0.47 11.20 -7.84
C HIS A 249 1.60 11.64 -8.78
N ALA A 250 1.85 10.87 -9.84
CA ALA A 250 2.77 11.23 -10.90
C ALA A 250 2.08 11.96 -12.05
N ALA A 251 2.67 13.08 -12.50
CA ALA A 251 2.12 13.96 -13.51
C ALA A 251 2.28 13.46 -14.97
N ASN A 252 2.72 12.23 -15.16
CA ASN A 252 3.00 11.66 -16.49
C ASN A 252 1.80 11.62 -17.44
N THR A 253 0.58 11.59 -16.91
CA THR A 253 -0.65 11.52 -17.72
C THR A 253 -1.08 12.86 -18.31
N GLY A 254 -0.57 13.97 -17.78
CA GLY A 254 -1.01 15.31 -18.16
C GLY A 254 -2.45 15.65 -17.72
N GLN A 255 -3.09 14.80 -16.91
CA GLN A 255 -4.48 14.97 -16.47
C GLN A 255 -4.66 16.03 -15.37
N PHE A 256 -3.58 16.43 -14.72
CA PHE A 256 -3.60 17.49 -13.72
C PHE A 256 -2.43 18.44 -13.87
N LYS A 257 -2.58 19.64 -13.29
CA LYS A 257 -1.56 20.68 -13.37
C LYS A 257 -0.47 20.44 -12.34
N PRO A 258 0.81 20.38 -12.76
CA PRO A 258 1.94 20.17 -11.82
C PRO A 258 2.00 21.24 -10.73
N GLU A 259 1.58 22.47 -11.00
CA GLU A 259 1.55 23.57 -10.02
C GLU A 259 0.66 23.28 -8.83
N LYS A 260 -0.32 22.36 -8.99
CA LYS A 260 -1.26 21.98 -7.93
C LYS A 260 -0.77 20.78 -7.09
N PHE A 261 -0.11 19.81 -7.71
CA PHE A 261 0.23 18.53 -7.10
C PHE A 261 1.74 18.23 -7.06
N GLY A 262 2.58 19.06 -7.69
CA GLY A 262 4.02 18.88 -7.82
C GLY A 262 4.44 18.31 -9.18
N GLU A 263 5.69 18.57 -9.54
CA GLU A 263 6.35 18.04 -10.76
C GLU A 263 6.94 16.66 -10.48
N ILE A 264 6.08 15.69 -10.17
CA ILE A 264 6.49 14.31 -9.85
C ILE A 264 6.28 13.43 -11.08
N TYR A 265 7.29 12.64 -11.42
CA TYR A 265 7.29 11.80 -12.62
C TYR A 265 7.80 10.38 -12.33
N LEU A 266 7.22 9.40 -13.01
CA LEU A 266 7.67 8.01 -12.97
C LEU A 266 9.10 7.87 -13.50
N GLY A 267 9.93 7.10 -12.82
CA GLY A 267 11.31 6.80 -13.20
C GLY A 267 12.30 7.89 -12.85
N LYS A 268 11.95 8.82 -11.98
CA LYS A 268 12.76 9.92 -11.47
C LYS A 268 13.16 9.75 -10.00
N GLY A 269 13.04 8.53 -9.48
CA GLY A 269 13.41 8.16 -8.12
C GLY A 269 12.33 8.44 -7.08
N PRO A 270 12.61 8.07 -5.81
CA PRO A 270 11.71 8.31 -4.69
C PRO A 270 11.38 9.79 -4.50
N VAL A 271 10.22 10.05 -3.90
CA VAL A 271 9.79 11.39 -3.55
C VAL A 271 9.99 11.60 -2.05
N ILE A 272 10.85 12.53 -1.67
CA ILE A 272 11.00 12.95 -0.28
C ILE A 272 9.96 14.02 -0.01
N GLU A 273 9.04 13.73 0.90
CA GLU A 273 7.91 14.62 1.23
C GLU A 273 8.31 15.67 2.26
N PHE A 274 7.87 16.90 2.03
CA PHE A 274 8.03 18.02 2.94
C PHE A 274 6.64 18.49 3.42
N GLY A 275 6.53 18.76 4.71
CA GLY A 275 5.26 19.16 5.31
C GLY A 275 5.38 19.43 6.79
N GLN A 276 4.24 19.66 7.45
CA GLN A 276 4.20 20.02 8.87
C GLN A 276 4.54 18.84 9.79
N ASP A 277 4.22 17.64 9.34
CA ASP A 277 4.43 16.35 10.01
C ASP A 277 5.68 15.61 9.52
N LYS A 278 6.56 16.28 8.77
CA LYS A 278 7.81 15.73 8.25
C LYS A 278 9.01 16.48 8.83
N SER A 279 9.90 15.76 9.48
CA SER A 279 11.09 16.32 10.09
C SER A 279 12.05 16.91 9.06
N ARG A 280 12.40 18.19 9.25
CA ARG A 280 13.42 18.84 8.42
C ARG A 280 14.79 18.20 8.57
N ARG A 281 15.12 17.70 9.79
CA ARG A 281 16.39 17.02 10.08
C ARG A 281 16.45 15.72 9.28
N LEU A 282 15.45 14.86 9.37
CA LEU A 282 15.40 13.59 8.62
C LEU A 282 15.45 13.84 7.11
N ASN A 283 14.70 14.82 6.63
CA ASN A 283 14.69 15.16 5.20
C ASN A 283 16.05 15.67 4.73
N SER A 284 16.79 16.43 5.56
CA SER A 284 18.15 16.87 5.24
C SER A 284 19.12 15.69 5.19
N ILE A 285 18.97 14.69 6.05
CA ILE A 285 19.77 13.47 6.01
C ILE A 285 19.45 12.67 4.73
N LEU A 286 18.17 12.44 4.44
CA LEU A 286 17.72 11.72 3.24
C LEU A 286 18.24 12.37 1.96
N THR A 287 18.11 13.69 1.82
CA THR A 287 18.61 14.42 0.65
C THR A 287 20.13 14.37 0.55
N GLY A 288 20.84 14.53 1.65
CA GLY A 288 22.31 14.44 1.69
C GLY A 288 22.82 13.04 1.30
N ILE A 289 22.14 11.98 1.77
CA ILE A 289 22.46 10.60 1.35
C ILE A 289 22.13 10.37 -0.13
N ALA A 290 21.00 10.86 -0.60
CA ALA A 290 20.63 10.74 -2.03
C ALA A 290 21.71 11.39 -2.92
N GLU A 291 22.16 12.59 -2.58
CA GLU A 291 23.20 13.32 -3.30
C GLU A 291 24.55 12.61 -3.25
N SER A 292 25.00 12.18 -2.07
CA SER A 292 26.30 11.51 -1.89
C SER A 292 26.38 10.14 -2.58
N GLU A 293 25.26 9.41 -2.64
CA GLU A 293 25.16 8.09 -3.25
C GLU A 293 24.71 8.12 -4.73
N ASN A 294 24.54 9.32 -5.30
CA ASN A 294 24.03 9.55 -6.67
C ASN A 294 22.70 8.82 -6.91
N ILE A 295 21.76 8.97 -5.99
CA ILE A 295 20.39 8.48 -6.12
C ILE A 295 19.54 9.64 -6.66
N GLU A 296 18.94 9.47 -7.84
CA GLU A 296 17.95 10.42 -8.35
C GLU A 296 16.75 10.43 -7.41
N TYR A 297 16.26 11.59 -7.02
CA TYR A 297 15.11 11.76 -6.13
C TYR A 297 14.30 13.00 -6.49
N GLN A 298 13.06 13.05 -6.02
CA GLN A 298 12.14 14.15 -6.24
C GLN A 298 11.72 14.76 -4.91
N ARG A 299 11.18 15.98 -4.95
CA ARG A 299 10.74 16.69 -3.75
C ARG A 299 9.30 17.13 -3.93
N GLN A 300 8.46 16.88 -2.92
CA GLN A 300 7.07 17.30 -2.93
C GLN A 300 6.70 17.93 -1.59
N VAL A 301 5.75 18.86 -1.64
CA VAL A 301 5.13 19.42 -0.43
C VAL A 301 3.74 18.81 -0.30
N SER A 302 3.50 18.13 0.81
CA SER A 302 2.19 17.57 1.13
C SER A 302 1.64 18.15 2.44
N ARG A 303 0.31 18.14 2.55
CA ARG A 303 -0.36 18.51 3.80
C ARG A 303 -0.29 17.35 4.79
N ILE A 304 -0.48 17.65 6.07
CA ILE A 304 -0.67 16.62 7.09
C ILE A 304 -1.96 15.82 6.81
N GLY A 305 -1.86 14.52 6.87
CA GLY A 305 -3.00 13.60 6.70
C GLY A 305 -2.92 12.79 5.42
N GLY A 306 -3.71 11.76 5.33
CA GLY A 306 -3.78 10.86 4.19
C GLY A 306 -2.73 9.75 4.14
N THR A 307 -1.84 9.64 5.15
CA THR A 307 -0.82 8.57 5.24
C THR A 307 -0.55 8.19 6.70
N ASN A 308 0.05 7.03 6.92
CA ASN A 308 0.43 6.53 8.25
C ASN A 308 1.34 7.50 9.03
N THR A 309 2.13 8.33 8.33
CA THR A 309 2.98 9.36 8.95
C THR A 309 2.22 10.25 9.91
N LYS A 310 0.97 10.62 9.56
CA LYS A 310 0.12 11.43 10.45
C LYS A 310 -0.14 10.75 11.78
N ALA A 311 -0.41 9.45 11.78
CA ALA A 311 -0.70 8.70 13.00
C ALA A 311 0.55 8.66 13.89
N PHE A 312 1.72 8.37 13.34
CA PHE A 312 2.98 8.40 14.11
C PHE A 312 3.34 9.79 14.62
N TYR A 313 3.03 10.84 13.85
CA TYR A 313 3.26 12.23 14.27
C TYR A 313 2.34 12.68 15.41
N LEU A 314 1.06 12.29 15.38
CA LEU A 314 0.06 12.77 16.35
C LEU A 314 -0.05 11.87 17.60
N ASP A 315 0.07 10.56 17.41
CA ASP A 315 -0.19 9.53 18.42
C ASP A 315 1.11 8.92 18.98
N GLY A 316 2.26 9.19 18.37
CA GLY A 316 3.58 8.84 18.93
C GLY A 316 3.97 9.77 20.08
N ASP A 317 4.57 9.23 21.14
CA ASP A 317 4.90 10.00 22.34
C ASP A 317 6.03 11.02 22.10
N ASN A 318 7.01 10.67 21.26
CA ASN A 318 8.12 11.56 20.88
C ASN A 318 8.74 11.11 19.55
N THR A 319 7.92 10.72 18.60
CA THR A 319 8.38 10.16 17.33
C THR A 319 8.72 11.25 16.32
N GLU A 320 9.93 11.23 15.81
CA GLU A 320 10.33 12.05 14.67
C GLU A 320 9.93 11.36 13.37
N THR A 321 9.12 12.02 12.54
CA THR A 321 8.48 11.39 11.38
C THR A 321 8.95 11.97 10.06
N THR A 322 8.96 11.14 9.01
CA THR A 322 9.08 11.57 7.61
C THR A 322 8.40 10.58 6.69
N LEU A 323 8.18 10.98 5.44
CA LEU A 323 7.52 10.19 4.41
C LEU A 323 8.37 10.15 3.14
N ILE A 324 8.53 8.97 2.59
CA ILE A 324 9.08 8.75 1.25
C ILE A 324 7.97 8.14 0.40
N SER A 325 7.56 8.85 -0.64
CA SER A 325 6.48 8.39 -1.52
C SER A 325 7.02 7.78 -2.81
N LEU A 326 6.33 6.76 -3.30
CA LEU A 326 6.57 6.13 -4.60
C LEU A 326 5.67 6.79 -5.64
N PRO A 327 6.22 7.33 -6.75
CA PRO A 327 5.41 7.91 -7.81
C PRO A 327 4.48 6.86 -8.45
N LEU A 328 3.20 7.21 -8.62
CA LEU A 328 2.18 6.33 -9.14
C LEU A 328 1.20 7.10 -10.03
N THR A 329 0.72 6.47 -11.10
CA THR A 329 -0.41 6.97 -11.91
C THR A 329 -1.61 6.05 -11.78
N SER A 330 -2.81 6.58 -11.98
CA SER A 330 -4.08 5.83 -11.91
C SER A 330 -4.34 5.19 -10.53
N MET A 331 -3.97 5.90 -9.46
CA MET A 331 -4.23 5.49 -8.06
C MET A 331 -5.68 5.06 -7.87
N HIS A 332 -5.91 4.04 -7.02
CA HIS A 332 -7.23 3.49 -6.70
C HIS A 332 -7.98 2.90 -7.90
N THR A 333 -7.23 2.33 -8.86
CA THR A 333 -7.78 1.62 -10.02
C THR A 333 -7.12 0.24 -10.21
N GLN A 334 -7.66 -0.56 -11.14
CA GLN A 334 -7.08 -1.86 -11.50
C GLN A 334 -5.74 -1.77 -12.28
N VAL A 335 -5.31 -0.56 -12.66
CA VAL A 335 -4.16 -0.34 -13.55
C VAL A 335 -3.21 0.73 -13.02
N GLU A 336 -3.04 0.77 -11.73
CA GLU A 336 -2.02 1.59 -11.11
C GLU A 336 -0.66 1.31 -11.75
N THR A 337 0.08 2.35 -12.10
CA THR A 337 1.32 2.17 -12.86
C THR A 337 2.49 2.83 -12.13
N MET A 338 3.56 2.06 -11.97
CA MET A 338 4.84 2.48 -11.37
C MET A 338 6.03 2.20 -12.29
N ASP A 339 7.19 2.70 -11.87
CA ASP A 339 8.48 2.40 -12.50
C ASP A 339 9.42 1.72 -11.49
N TYR A 340 10.01 0.58 -11.87
CA TYR A 340 10.92 -0.16 -10.99
C TYR A 340 12.12 0.67 -10.52
N ARG A 341 12.55 1.69 -11.27
CA ARG A 341 13.69 2.55 -10.89
C ARG A 341 13.37 3.37 -9.64
N ASP A 342 12.10 3.76 -9.46
CA ASP A 342 11.66 4.50 -8.27
C ASP A 342 11.72 3.60 -7.04
N ILE A 343 11.28 2.35 -7.17
CA ILE A 343 11.37 1.33 -6.11
C ILE A 343 12.85 1.04 -5.77
N GLU A 344 13.69 0.80 -6.79
CA GLU A 344 15.13 0.54 -6.59
C GLU A 344 15.82 1.72 -5.90
N GLY A 345 15.48 2.95 -6.32
CA GLY A 345 15.98 4.18 -5.70
C GLY A 345 15.58 4.29 -4.24
N THR A 346 14.32 3.97 -3.92
CA THR A 346 13.80 4.01 -2.53
C THR A 346 14.49 2.99 -1.64
N ILE A 347 14.63 1.74 -2.10
CA ILE A 347 15.35 0.68 -1.38
C ILE A 347 16.79 1.11 -1.10
N LYS A 348 17.50 1.63 -2.12
CA LYS A 348 18.87 2.10 -1.97
C LYS A 348 18.96 3.26 -0.99
N LEU A 349 18.08 4.27 -1.11
CA LEU A 349 18.06 5.43 -0.23
C LEU A 349 17.88 5.04 1.22
N LEU A 350 16.86 4.25 1.55
CA LEU A 350 16.57 3.83 2.91
C LEU A 350 17.70 2.99 3.51
N SER A 351 18.19 1.98 2.78
CA SER A 351 19.27 1.12 3.26
C SER A 351 20.52 1.93 3.56
N LYS A 352 20.92 2.84 2.66
CA LYS A 352 22.08 3.71 2.85
C LYS A 352 21.91 4.71 3.99
N THR A 353 20.71 5.26 4.15
CA THR A 353 20.39 6.18 5.25
C THR A 353 20.56 5.49 6.60
N ILE A 354 20.02 4.29 6.79
CA ILE A 354 20.18 3.55 8.04
C ILE A 354 21.64 3.17 8.28
N MET A 355 22.34 2.66 7.27
CA MET A 355 23.74 2.23 7.38
C MET A 355 24.72 3.40 7.61
N SER A 356 24.35 4.63 7.24
CA SER A 356 25.18 5.83 7.45
C SER A 356 25.34 6.20 8.91
N CYS A 357 24.50 5.69 9.81
CA CYS A 357 24.45 6.06 11.23
C CYS A 357 24.16 7.56 11.51
N GLN A 358 23.45 8.24 10.61
CA GLN A 358 23.17 9.69 10.74
C GLN A 358 21.76 9.99 11.28
N LEU A 359 20.88 8.99 11.39
CA LEU A 359 19.52 9.13 11.90
C LEU A 359 19.49 9.57 13.38
#